data_66532473af36e10e3200dcecdf605c66
#
_entry.id   66532473af36e10e3200dcecdf605c66
#
_cell.length_a   1.000
_cell.length_b   1.000
_cell.length_c   1.000
_cell.angle_alpha   90.00
_cell.angle_beta   90.00
_cell.angle_gamma   90.00
#
_symmetry.space_group_name_H-M   'P 1'
#
loop_
_entity.id
_entity.type
_entity.pdbx_description
1 polymer ?
#
loop_
_entity_poly.entity_id
_entity_poly.type
_entity_poly.pdbx_seq_one_letter_code
_entity_poly.pdbx_strand_id
1 'polypeptide(L)'
;MEEDFELYQRADRWIEAADWIIWQLCGTETRNACTAGYKGIFQDGSYPSREYLAALDPRFAGFAADKLAHPISPLGARAGGLTPAAAGLIGLPAGIAVAVGNVDAHVTVPAAGPVAAGKMVAIMGTSTCHVMNGAELAEVPGMCGVVDGGIVAGLWGYEAGQSGVGDIFAWFARNGVPGEFAGEARQRGVSLQQLLDEKADAQPVGAHGLIALDWEGGNRSVLVDGRLSGAIVGLTLATTAPEVYRALLESTAFGTRMIMDTFADSGVPVTELVVAGGLTKSAPLMQIYADVTRRPLSVIGSEQGPALGSAIHAAVAAGAYPDVPAAAAVMGRIDRDVYQPDAARADVYDELYAEYVRLHDYFGRGENQVMYRLRAIRDRAWAAREAAR
;
A
#
# COMPACT_ATOMS: atom_id res chain seq x y z
N MET A 1 15.48 5.56 20.54
CA MET A 1 15.42 6.11 21.91
C MET A 1 15.62 5.03 22.95
N GLU A 2 14.95 3.91 22.87
CA GLU A 2 15.14 2.75 23.77
C GLU A 2 16.52 2.13 23.64
N GLU A 3 17.01 1.97 22.40
CA GLU A 3 18.32 1.38 22.11
C GLU A 3 19.48 2.35 22.28
N ASP A 4 19.26 3.65 22.03
CA ASP A 4 20.29 4.69 22.14
C ASP A 4 19.68 6.05 22.52
N PHE A 5 19.54 6.27 23.82
CA PHE A 5 18.96 7.52 24.33
C PHE A 5 19.93 8.70 24.19
N GLU A 6 21.23 8.47 24.22
CA GLU A 6 22.24 9.53 24.05
C GLU A 6 22.20 10.07 22.62
N LEU A 7 22.09 9.21 21.61
CA LEU A 7 21.90 9.61 20.23
C LEU A 7 20.61 10.41 20.05
N TYR A 8 19.50 9.96 20.65
CA TYR A 8 18.23 10.70 20.63
C TYR A 8 18.37 12.11 21.22
N GLN A 9 19.05 12.26 22.36
CA GLN A 9 19.28 13.56 22.97
C GLN A 9 20.15 14.49 22.10
N ARG A 10 21.20 13.95 21.48
CA ARG A 10 22.11 14.70 20.61
C ARG A 10 21.53 15.08 19.26
N ALA A 11 20.55 14.32 18.77
CA ALA A 11 19.89 14.60 17.52
C ALA A 11 19.17 15.97 17.61
N ASP A 12 19.49 16.89 16.71
CA ASP A 12 18.89 18.23 16.67
C ASP A 12 17.41 18.16 16.25
N ARG A 13 17.09 17.28 15.29
CA ARG A 13 15.73 17.14 14.74
C ARG A 13 15.49 15.74 14.21
N TRP A 14 14.21 15.39 14.10
CA TRP A 14 13.74 14.27 13.31
C TRP A 14 13.22 14.81 11.98
N ILE A 15 13.66 14.23 10.87
CA ILE A 15 13.24 14.61 9.52
C ILE A 15 12.99 13.38 8.66
N GLU A 16 11.89 13.38 7.92
CA GLU A 16 11.59 12.33 6.94
C GLU A 16 12.55 12.43 5.74
N ALA A 17 12.91 11.27 5.16
CA ALA A 17 13.85 11.22 4.06
C ALA A 17 13.42 12.08 2.85
N ALA A 18 12.11 12.12 2.56
CA ALA A 18 11.57 12.97 1.50
C ALA A 18 11.84 14.44 1.75
N ASP A 19 11.60 14.92 2.98
CA ASP A 19 11.85 16.32 3.35
C ASP A 19 13.35 16.63 3.39
N TRP A 20 14.18 15.67 3.85
CA TRP A 20 15.63 15.84 3.86
C TRP A 20 16.20 15.99 2.44
N ILE A 21 15.74 15.16 1.48
CA ILE A 21 16.16 15.27 0.07
C ILE A 21 15.79 16.65 -0.50
N ILE A 22 14.57 17.10 -0.26
CA ILE A 22 14.11 18.42 -0.71
C ILE A 22 14.99 19.52 -0.10
N TRP A 23 15.29 19.43 1.19
CA TRP A 23 16.20 20.38 1.85
C TRP A 23 17.60 20.39 1.20
N GLN A 24 18.19 19.23 0.88
CA GLN A 24 19.47 19.17 0.17
C GLN A 24 19.39 19.80 -1.23
N LEU A 25 18.27 19.68 -1.92
CA LEU A 25 18.10 20.25 -3.26
C LEU A 25 17.94 21.77 -3.25
N CYS A 26 17.15 22.32 -2.34
CA CYS A 26 16.81 23.76 -2.37
C CYS A 26 17.37 24.59 -1.22
N GLY A 27 18.02 23.98 -0.23
CA GLY A 27 18.55 24.68 0.95
C GLY A 27 17.49 25.12 1.97
N THR A 28 16.21 24.87 1.68
CA THR A 28 15.08 25.24 2.56
C THR A 28 14.51 23.97 3.17
N GLU A 29 14.48 23.91 4.50
CA GLU A 29 13.82 22.83 5.23
C GLU A 29 12.30 22.99 5.14
N THR A 30 11.59 21.92 4.79
CA THR A 30 10.14 21.83 4.78
C THR A 30 9.68 20.56 5.49
N ARG A 31 8.42 20.52 5.90
CA ARG A 31 7.73 19.31 6.35
C ARG A 31 6.49 19.12 5.49
N ASN A 32 6.42 18.02 4.77
CA ASN A 32 5.27 17.76 3.91
C ASN A 32 4.07 17.26 4.71
N ALA A 33 2.87 17.67 4.31
CA ALA A 33 1.62 17.28 4.96
C ALA A 33 1.38 15.76 4.98
N CYS A 34 1.84 15.04 3.96
CA CYS A 34 1.69 13.59 3.86
C CYS A 34 2.41 12.88 5.02
N THR A 35 3.74 13.03 5.14
CA THR A 35 4.49 12.33 6.19
C THR A 35 4.21 12.88 7.58
N ALA A 36 3.96 14.19 7.70
CA ALA A 36 3.55 14.79 8.98
C ALA A 36 2.27 14.14 9.51
N GLY A 37 1.26 13.93 8.66
CA GLY A 37 0.02 13.26 9.04
C GLY A 37 0.18 11.77 9.26
N TYR A 38 0.58 11.02 8.23
CA TYR A 38 0.60 9.55 8.28
C TYR A 38 1.64 8.96 9.23
N LYS A 39 2.78 9.64 9.44
CA LYS A 39 3.86 9.13 10.30
C LYS A 39 4.02 9.93 11.60
N GLY A 40 3.73 11.22 11.60
CA GLY A 40 3.84 12.09 12.76
C GLY A 40 2.53 12.31 13.51
N ILE A 41 1.41 11.79 13.01
CA ILE A 41 0.05 11.98 13.58
C ILE A 41 -0.27 13.49 13.68
N PHE A 42 0.17 14.28 12.70
CA PHE A 42 -0.17 15.70 12.61
C PHE A 42 -1.62 15.82 12.10
N GLN A 43 -2.50 16.39 12.92
CA GLN A 43 -3.91 16.57 12.62
C GLN A 43 -4.43 17.82 13.31
N ASP A 44 -5.43 18.47 12.73
CA ASP A 44 -6.04 19.69 13.29
C ASP A 44 -4.99 20.79 13.62
N GLY A 45 -3.97 20.91 12.78
CA GLY A 45 -2.92 21.92 12.92
C GLY A 45 -1.87 21.63 13.99
N SER A 46 -1.86 20.45 14.60
CA SER A 46 -0.93 20.09 15.67
C SER A 46 -0.41 18.65 15.61
N TYR A 47 0.77 18.43 16.16
CA TYR A 47 1.26 17.09 16.51
C TYR A 47 0.61 16.60 17.81
N PRO A 48 0.72 15.29 18.16
CA PRO A 48 0.21 14.76 19.42
C PRO A 48 0.66 15.56 20.63
N SER A 49 -0.23 15.67 21.62
CA SER A 49 0.02 16.47 22.83
C SER A 49 1.20 15.89 23.65
N ARG A 50 1.78 16.75 24.48
CA ARG A 50 2.83 16.36 25.43
C ARG A 50 2.38 15.22 26.35
N GLU A 51 1.13 15.26 26.81
CA GLU A 51 0.53 14.26 27.68
C GLU A 51 0.39 12.91 26.98
N TYR A 52 -0.05 12.93 25.72
CA TYR A 52 -0.15 11.71 24.89
C TYR A 52 1.23 11.07 24.70
N LEU A 53 2.23 11.86 24.32
CA LEU A 53 3.59 11.37 24.11
C LEU A 53 4.24 10.89 25.43
N ALA A 54 3.95 11.57 26.56
CA ALA A 54 4.44 11.15 27.87
C ALA A 54 3.79 9.84 28.36
N ALA A 55 2.56 9.56 27.94
CA ALA A 55 1.89 8.28 28.25
C ALA A 55 2.51 7.09 27.52
N LEU A 56 3.14 7.32 26.35
CA LEU A 56 3.91 6.30 25.64
C LEU A 56 5.26 6.04 26.32
N ASP A 57 6.00 7.10 26.62
CA ASP A 57 7.25 7.10 27.39
C ASP A 57 7.47 8.52 27.95
N PRO A 58 7.67 8.71 29.27
CA PRO A 58 7.91 10.02 29.87
C PRO A 58 9.05 10.81 29.21
N ARG A 59 10.07 10.11 28.67
CA ARG A 59 11.20 10.71 27.95
C ARG A 59 10.80 11.28 26.59
N PHE A 60 9.64 10.85 26.06
CA PHE A 60 9.13 11.22 24.74
C PHE A 60 8.25 12.46 24.78
N ALA A 61 7.92 12.97 25.97
CA ALA A 61 7.02 14.09 26.18
C ALA A 61 7.33 15.33 25.33
N GLY A 62 8.62 15.65 25.15
CA GLY A 62 9.08 16.82 24.38
C GLY A 62 9.23 16.59 22.87
N PHE A 63 9.08 15.36 22.37
CA PHE A 63 9.49 14.98 21.02
C PHE A 63 8.90 15.88 19.91
N ALA A 64 7.62 16.17 19.97
CA ALA A 64 6.98 17.01 18.95
C ALA A 64 7.55 18.43 18.92
N ALA A 65 7.68 19.06 20.10
CA ALA A 65 8.20 20.42 20.21
C ALA A 65 9.70 20.52 19.92
N ASP A 66 10.48 19.51 20.35
CA ASP A 66 11.94 19.57 20.30
C ASP A 66 12.51 19.06 18.97
N LYS A 67 11.80 18.11 18.30
CA LYS A 67 12.35 17.40 17.15
C LYS A 67 11.53 17.54 15.86
N LEU A 68 10.22 17.85 15.94
CA LEU A 68 9.32 17.98 14.80
C LEU A 68 8.88 19.42 14.51
N ALA A 69 9.13 20.37 15.42
CA ALA A 69 8.63 21.75 15.35
C ALA A 69 9.14 22.47 14.10
N HIS A 70 8.35 22.37 13.02
CA HIS A 70 8.56 23.08 11.76
C HIS A 70 7.20 23.24 11.06
N PRO A 71 6.95 24.38 10.39
CA PRO A 71 5.70 24.58 9.64
C PRO A 71 5.45 23.47 8.61
N ILE A 72 4.22 22.98 8.57
CA ILE A 72 3.79 21.99 7.58
C ILE A 72 3.49 22.69 6.25
N SER A 73 4.03 22.14 5.18
CA SER A 73 3.85 22.65 3.82
C SER A 73 2.85 21.78 3.05
N PRO A 74 1.86 22.38 2.37
CA PRO A 74 0.92 21.61 1.57
C PRO A 74 1.61 20.95 0.36
N LEU A 75 1.08 19.82 -0.08
CA LEU A 75 1.57 19.11 -1.25
C LEU A 75 1.37 19.95 -2.53
N GLY A 76 2.37 19.95 -3.41
CA GLY A 76 2.40 20.80 -4.62
C GLY A 76 2.93 22.22 -4.38
N ALA A 77 3.13 22.64 -3.13
CA ALA A 77 3.76 23.94 -2.85
C ALA A 77 5.24 23.94 -3.28
N ARG A 78 5.75 25.14 -3.55
CA ARG A 78 7.17 25.35 -3.83
C ARG A 78 7.96 25.40 -2.52
N ALA A 79 8.89 24.44 -2.35
CA ALA A 79 9.84 24.43 -1.22
C ALA A 79 10.95 25.47 -1.39
N GLY A 80 11.42 25.68 -2.61
CA GLY A 80 12.49 26.62 -2.92
C GLY A 80 12.92 26.59 -4.38
N GLY A 81 14.06 27.17 -4.67
CA GLY A 81 14.76 27.04 -5.94
C GLY A 81 15.97 26.11 -5.82
N LEU A 82 16.26 25.34 -6.85
CA LEU A 82 17.42 24.44 -6.90
C LEU A 82 18.71 25.22 -6.64
N THR A 83 19.48 24.80 -5.64
CA THR A 83 20.76 25.45 -5.31
C THR A 83 21.79 25.28 -6.43
N PRO A 84 22.79 26.17 -6.58
CA PRO A 84 23.87 25.98 -7.55
C PRO A 84 24.64 24.66 -7.37
N ALA A 85 24.84 24.23 -6.12
CA ALA A 85 25.51 22.97 -5.81
C ALA A 85 24.71 21.76 -6.29
N ALA A 86 23.41 21.70 -5.96
CA ALA A 86 22.51 20.64 -6.43
C ALA A 86 22.36 20.67 -7.96
N ALA A 87 22.25 21.86 -8.56
CA ALA A 87 22.17 22.04 -9.99
C ALA A 87 23.38 21.46 -10.73
N GLY A 88 24.60 21.71 -10.21
CA GLY A 88 25.81 21.13 -10.75
C GLY A 88 25.90 19.61 -10.64
N LEU A 89 25.35 19.03 -9.53
CA LEU A 89 25.33 17.59 -9.30
C LEU A 89 24.38 16.85 -10.26
N ILE A 90 23.20 17.41 -10.54
CA ILE A 90 22.16 16.74 -11.33
C ILE A 90 22.03 17.25 -12.77
N GLY A 91 22.83 18.25 -13.17
CA GLY A 91 22.87 18.77 -14.54
C GLY A 91 21.66 19.63 -14.93
N LEU A 92 20.99 20.28 -13.96
CA LEU A 92 19.83 21.14 -14.20
C LEU A 92 20.17 22.60 -13.91
N PRO A 93 19.41 23.59 -14.46
CA PRO A 93 19.62 25.00 -14.14
C PRO A 93 19.37 25.32 -12.67
N ALA A 94 20.22 26.11 -12.04
CA ALA A 94 19.99 26.63 -10.71
C ALA A 94 18.75 27.55 -10.68
N GLY A 95 18.03 27.54 -9.55
CA GLY A 95 16.84 28.36 -9.32
C GLY A 95 15.53 27.79 -9.86
N ILE A 96 15.53 26.67 -10.61
CA ILE A 96 14.28 26.02 -10.98
C ILE A 96 13.49 25.59 -9.74
N ALA A 97 12.17 25.57 -9.85
CA ALA A 97 11.31 25.25 -8.72
C ALA A 97 11.54 23.81 -8.21
N VAL A 98 11.66 23.67 -6.89
CA VAL A 98 11.66 22.39 -6.19
C VAL A 98 10.35 22.29 -5.41
N ALA A 99 9.56 21.26 -5.66
CA ALA A 99 8.31 21.01 -4.95
C ALA A 99 8.57 20.45 -3.55
N VAL A 100 7.63 20.66 -2.64
CA VAL A 100 7.56 19.94 -1.36
C VAL A 100 7.50 18.44 -1.60
N GLY A 101 8.18 17.66 -0.76
CA GLY A 101 8.26 16.20 -0.87
C GLY A 101 6.93 15.49 -0.65
N ASN A 102 6.88 14.22 -1.04
CA ASN A 102 5.71 13.36 -0.84
C ASN A 102 6.16 11.90 -0.69
N VAL A 103 5.24 11.00 -0.30
CA VAL A 103 5.46 9.55 -0.25
C VAL A 103 5.17 8.93 -1.62
N ASP A 104 5.92 7.92 -2.02
CA ASP A 104 5.88 7.29 -3.34
C ASP A 104 4.49 6.74 -3.72
N ALA A 105 3.80 6.07 -2.78
CA ALA A 105 2.45 5.57 -3.03
C ALA A 105 1.45 6.72 -3.20
N HIS A 106 1.50 7.75 -2.34
CA HIS A 106 0.56 8.86 -2.36
C HIS A 106 0.77 9.78 -3.56
N VAL A 107 2.03 10.04 -3.94
CA VAL A 107 2.36 10.84 -5.13
C VAL A 107 1.89 10.17 -6.44
N THR A 108 1.64 8.86 -6.42
CA THR A 108 1.11 8.13 -7.59
C THR A 108 -0.36 8.47 -7.89
N VAL A 109 -1.14 8.90 -6.91
CA VAL A 109 -2.58 9.17 -7.09
C VAL A 109 -2.87 10.20 -8.20
N PRO A 110 -2.25 11.40 -8.24
CA PRO A 110 -2.48 12.34 -9.34
C PRO A 110 -1.97 11.85 -10.69
N ALA A 111 -1.01 10.90 -10.73
CA ALA A 111 -0.56 10.29 -11.98
C ALA A 111 -1.65 9.42 -12.65
N ALA A 112 -2.62 8.94 -11.88
CA ALA A 112 -3.77 8.17 -12.36
C ALA A 112 -4.90 9.03 -12.98
N GLY A 113 -4.61 10.27 -13.38
CA GLY A 113 -5.57 11.19 -14.01
C GLY A 113 -6.38 12.00 -12.98
N PRO A 114 -7.58 12.48 -13.35
CA PRO A 114 -8.34 13.38 -12.52
C PRO A 114 -8.52 12.89 -11.08
N VAL A 115 -8.24 13.76 -10.13
CA VAL A 115 -8.39 13.46 -8.70
C VAL A 115 -9.84 13.71 -8.29
N ALA A 116 -10.46 12.73 -7.62
CA ALA A 116 -11.83 12.83 -7.13
C ALA A 116 -11.98 12.05 -5.82
N ALA A 117 -12.96 12.44 -5.00
CA ALA A 117 -13.40 11.63 -3.86
C ALA A 117 -13.98 10.28 -4.34
N GLY A 118 -13.70 9.21 -3.58
CA GLY A 118 -14.14 7.86 -3.92
C GLY A 118 -13.30 7.13 -4.98
N LYS A 119 -12.31 7.80 -5.59
CA LYS A 119 -11.34 7.15 -6.48
C LYS A 119 -10.22 6.52 -5.65
N MET A 120 -10.16 5.20 -5.67
CA MET A 120 -9.10 4.42 -5.02
C MET A 120 -8.01 4.04 -6.04
N VAL A 121 -6.76 4.24 -5.68
CA VAL A 121 -5.60 3.75 -6.44
C VAL A 121 -4.93 2.65 -5.63
N ALA A 122 -4.92 1.44 -6.16
CA ALA A 122 -4.21 0.29 -5.59
C ALA A 122 -2.81 0.17 -6.24
N ILE A 123 -1.78 0.49 -5.47
CA ILE A 123 -0.38 0.39 -5.92
C ILE A 123 0.13 -0.99 -5.57
N MET A 124 0.17 -1.88 -6.57
CA MET A 124 0.38 -3.32 -6.43
C MET A 124 1.82 -3.71 -6.74
N GLY A 125 2.55 -4.10 -5.71
CA GLY A 125 3.94 -4.55 -5.79
C GLY A 125 4.19 -5.77 -4.90
N THR A 126 5.28 -5.77 -4.12
CA THR A 126 5.54 -6.75 -3.05
C THR A 126 4.42 -6.78 -2.02
N SER A 127 3.93 -5.60 -1.65
CA SER A 127 2.70 -5.34 -0.91
C SER A 127 1.74 -4.54 -1.78
N THR A 128 0.54 -4.24 -1.28
CA THR A 128 -0.37 -3.30 -1.93
C THR A 128 -0.72 -2.16 -0.98
N CYS A 129 -0.56 -0.91 -1.47
CA CYS A 129 -1.13 0.26 -0.83
C CYS A 129 -2.43 0.64 -1.55
N HIS A 130 -3.51 0.80 -0.79
CA HIS A 130 -4.79 1.29 -1.25
C HIS A 130 -4.94 2.73 -0.77
N VAL A 131 -4.88 3.67 -1.69
CA VAL A 131 -4.87 5.11 -1.41
C VAL A 131 -6.09 5.74 -2.03
N MET A 132 -6.88 6.47 -1.24
CA MET A 132 -8.13 7.06 -1.69
C MET A 132 -8.30 8.47 -1.13
N ASN A 133 -8.95 9.35 -1.93
CA ASN A 133 -9.39 10.65 -1.44
C ASN A 133 -10.87 10.60 -1.05
N GLY A 134 -11.22 11.25 0.07
CA GLY A 134 -12.58 11.52 0.51
C GLY A 134 -12.86 13.01 0.59
N ALA A 135 -14.12 13.41 0.45
CA ALA A 135 -14.53 14.81 0.59
C ALA A 135 -14.56 15.27 2.06
N GLU A 136 -14.88 14.34 2.96
CA GLU A 136 -15.07 14.60 4.38
C GLU A 136 -14.29 13.59 5.20
N LEU A 137 -14.02 13.90 6.46
CA LEU A 137 -13.45 12.97 7.43
C LEU A 137 -14.49 11.91 7.80
N ALA A 138 -14.08 10.64 7.70
CA ALA A 138 -14.80 9.52 8.28
C ALA A 138 -13.82 8.62 9.04
N GLU A 139 -14.28 8.04 10.13
CA GLU A 139 -13.53 7.00 10.83
C GLU A 139 -13.76 5.66 10.13
N VAL A 140 -12.71 5.12 9.52
CA VAL A 140 -12.74 3.81 8.86
C VAL A 140 -11.88 2.84 9.67
N PRO A 141 -12.48 1.87 10.37
CA PRO A 141 -11.74 0.95 11.23
C PRO A 141 -10.66 0.17 10.47
N GLY A 142 -9.49 0.02 11.08
CA GLY A 142 -8.40 -0.78 10.54
C GLY A 142 -7.66 -0.16 9.36
N MET A 143 -7.85 1.12 9.07
CA MET A 143 -7.04 1.82 8.10
C MET A 143 -5.68 2.25 8.67
N CYS A 144 -4.69 2.40 7.80
CA CYS A 144 -3.35 2.82 8.21
C CYS A 144 -3.32 4.28 8.63
N GLY A 145 -4.22 5.11 8.09
CA GLY A 145 -4.35 6.51 8.44
C GLY A 145 -5.35 7.25 7.57
N VAL A 146 -5.80 8.39 8.09
CA VAL A 146 -6.58 9.40 7.37
C VAL A 146 -5.99 10.77 7.68
N VAL A 147 -5.70 11.56 6.65
CA VAL A 147 -4.98 12.84 6.79
C VAL A 147 -5.60 13.91 5.91
N ASP A 148 -5.90 15.08 6.48
CA ASP A 148 -6.31 16.25 5.71
C ASP A 148 -5.17 16.72 4.80
N GLY A 149 -5.43 16.81 3.50
CA GLY A 149 -4.44 17.17 2.49
C GLY A 149 -3.26 16.21 2.36
N GLY A 150 -3.34 15.00 2.95
CA GLY A 150 -2.23 14.04 2.98
C GLY A 150 -1.90 13.39 1.63
N ILE A 151 -2.83 13.46 0.66
CA ILE A 151 -2.63 12.99 -0.72
C ILE A 151 -2.76 14.18 -1.69
N VAL A 152 -3.84 14.92 -1.58
CA VAL A 152 -4.12 16.13 -2.36
C VAL A 152 -4.73 17.17 -1.44
N ALA A 153 -4.22 18.39 -1.50
CA ALA A 153 -4.72 19.51 -0.67
C ALA A 153 -6.23 19.72 -0.87
N GLY A 154 -6.96 19.89 0.24
CA GLY A 154 -8.41 20.09 0.27
C GLY A 154 -9.25 18.80 0.21
N LEU A 155 -8.63 17.64 0.24
CA LEU A 155 -9.29 16.35 0.36
C LEU A 155 -8.69 15.55 1.52
N TRP A 156 -9.51 14.71 2.16
CA TRP A 156 -9.05 13.73 3.13
C TRP A 156 -8.41 12.55 2.44
N GLY A 157 -7.16 12.28 2.75
CA GLY A 157 -6.41 11.14 2.22
C GLY A 157 -6.55 9.94 3.13
N TYR A 158 -7.00 8.81 2.59
CA TYR A 158 -7.13 7.54 3.28
C TYR A 158 -6.09 6.56 2.78
N GLU A 159 -5.47 5.81 3.69
CA GLU A 159 -4.54 4.74 3.37
C GLU A 159 -4.96 3.43 4.04
N ALA A 160 -5.04 2.38 3.24
CA ALA A 160 -5.15 0.99 3.65
C ALA A 160 -4.05 0.16 2.98
N GLY A 161 -3.86 -1.09 3.37
CA GLY A 161 -2.88 -1.91 2.67
C GLY A 161 -2.89 -3.38 3.06
N GLN A 162 -2.27 -4.18 2.18
CA GLN A 162 -1.96 -5.59 2.40
C GLN A 162 -0.45 -5.75 2.54
N SER A 163 0.00 -6.47 3.58
CA SER A 163 1.42 -6.59 3.92
C SER A 163 2.20 -7.43 2.90
N GLY A 164 1.56 -8.43 2.29
CA GLY A 164 2.12 -9.26 1.24
C GLY A 164 1.12 -9.42 0.11
N VAL A 165 1.57 -9.27 -1.13
CA VAL A 165 0.82 -9.60 -2.35
C VAL A 165 1.78 -10.26 -3.33
N GLY A 166 2.61 -9.52 -4.04
CA GLY A 166 3.63 -10.09 -4.92
C GLY A 166 4.64 -10.97 -4.17
N ASP A 167 4.93 -10.64 -2.91
CA ASP A 167 5.79 -11.47 -2.07
C ASP A 167 5.21 -12.85 -1.77
N ILE A 168 3.88 -12.97 -1.61
CA ILE A 168 3.19 -14.26 -1.43
C ILE A 168 3.40 -15.12 -2.69
N PHE A 169 3.19 -14.55 -3.87
CA PHE A 169 3.37 -15.24 -5.14
C PHE A 169 4.83 -15.67 -5.35
N ALA A 170 5.77 -14.77 -5.07
CA ALA A 170 7.19 -15.05 -5.17
C ALA A 170 7.66 -16.09 -4.15
N TRP A 171 7.14 -16.04 -2.92
CA TRP A 171 7.40 -17.03 -1.89
C TRP A 171 6.91 -18.40 -2.31
N PHE A 172 5.67 -18.50 -2.82
CA PHE A 172 5.10 -19.79 -3.25
C PHE A 172 5.86 -20.36 -4.46
N ALA A 173 6.18 -19.52 -5.45
CA ALA A 173 6.95 -19.96 -6.62
C ALA A 173 8.32 -20.54 -6.22
N ARG A 174 8.96 -20.02 -5.16
CA ARG A 174 10.26 -20.53 -4.68
C ARG A 174 10.16 -21.77 -3.81
N ASN A 175 9.11 -21.90 -3.00
CA ASN A 175 9.06 -22.88 -1.91
C ASN A 175 7.97 -23.95 -2.10
N GLY A 176 6.90 -23.68 -2.85
CA GLY A 176 5.73 -24.55 -2.96
C GLY A 176 5.54 -25.18 -4.33
N VAL A 177 6.36 -24.85 -5.32
CA VAL A 177 6.19 -25.33 -6.70
C VAL A 177 7.18 -26.45 -7.01
N PRO A 178 6.73 -27.65 -7.45
CA PRO A 178 7.61 -28.75 -7.89
C PRO A 178 8.55 -28.31 -9.03
N GLY A 179 9.77 -28.86 -9.02
CA GLY A 179 10.84 -28.49 -9.98
C GLY A 179 10.50 -28.75 -11.46
N GLU A 180 9.55 -29.63 -11.75
CA GLU A 180 9.04 -29.90 -13.10
C GLU A 180 8.45 -28.67 -13.78
N PHE A 181 7.72 -27.81 -13.03
CA PHE A 181 7.18 -26.55 -13.55
C PHE A 181 8.28 -25.58 -13.96
N ALA A 182 9.36 -25.50 -13.20
CA ALA A 182 10.53 -24.70 -13.58
C ALA A 182 11.21 -25.28 -14.83
N GLY A 183 11.19 -26.61 -15.01
CA GLY A 183 11.63 -27.29 -16.22
C GLY A 183 10.77 -26.91 -17.44
N GLU A 184 9.45 -27.01 -17.30
CA GLU A 184 8.47 -26.65 -18.34
C GLU A 184 8.62 -25.16 -18.74
N ALA A 185 8.71 -24.24 -17.77
CA ALA A 185 8.90 -22.82 -18.04
C ALA A 185 10.16 -22.56 -18.89
N ARG A 186 11.29 -23.17 -18.52
CA ARG A 186 12.54 -23.05 -19.31
C ARG A 186 12.39 -23.59 -20.74
N GLN A 187 11.75 -24.74 -20.91
CA GLN A 187 11.50 -25.33 -22.23
C GLN A 187 10.62 -24.43 -23.11
N ARG A 188 9.65 -23.74 -22.51
CA ARG A 188 8.76 -22.81 -23.20
C ARG A 188 9.35 -21.39 -23.37
N GLY A 189 10.48 -21.08 -22.75
CA GLY A 189 11.10 -19.77 -22.79
C GLY A 189 10.31 -18.67 -22.05
N VAL A 190 9.50 -19.05 -21.05
CA VAL A 190 8.71 -18.13 -20.21
C VAL A 190 9.22 -18.15 -18.77
N SER A 191 8.85 -17.14 -17.97
CA SER A 191 9.12 -17.16 -16.53
C SER A 191 8.23 -18.20 -15.82
N LEU A 192 8.69 -18.71 -14.66
CA LEU A 192 7.86 -19.61 -13.84
C LEU A 192 6.56 -18.93 -13.42
N GLN A 193 6.60 -17.64 -13.08
CA GLN A 193 5.44 -16.82 -12.75
C GLN A 193 4.41 -16.84 -13.90
N GLN A 194 4.87 -16.58 -15.12
CA GLN A 194 4.04 -16.54 -16.32
C GLN A 194 3.36 -17.90 -16.59
N LEU A 195 4.13 -19.00 -16.41
CA LEU A 195 3.57 -20.35 -16.52
C LEU A 195 2.50 -20.62 -15.47
N LEU A 196 2.72 -20.19 -14.22
CA LEU A 196 1.75 -20.37 -13.14
C LEU A 196 0.51 -19.53 -13.37
N ASP A 197 0.65 -18.29 -13.85
CA ASP A 197 -0.46 -17.41 -14.21
C ASP A 197 -1.34 -18.08 -15.29
N GLU A 198 -0.74 -18.61 -16.36
CA GLU A 198 -1.46 -19.32 -17.42
C GLU A 198 -2.20 -20.58 -16.91
N LYS A 199 -1.53 -21.37 -16.04
CA LYS A 199 -2.14 -22.57 -15.46
C LYS A 199 -3.24 -22.25 -14.44
N ALA A 200 -3.12 -21.13 -13.74
CA ALA A 200 -4.16 -20.63 -12.84
C ALA A 200 -5.38 -20.14 -13.62
N ASP A 201 -5.16 -19.37 -14.69
CA ASP A 201 -6.24 -18.82 -15.53
C ASP A 201 -7.07 -19.91 -16.24
N ALA A 202 -6.43 -21.01 -16.62
CA ALA A 202 -7.09 -22.15 -17.26
C ALA A 202 -8.10 -22.90 -16.37
N GLN A 203 -8.10 -22.65 -15.05
CA GLN A 203 -9.01 -23.31 -14.12
C GLN A 203 -10.36 -22.59 -14.05
N PRO A 204 -11.49 -23.27 -14.01
CA PRO A 204 -12.77 -22.65 -13.66
C PRO A 204 -12.72 -22.07 -12.24
N VAL A 205 -13.44 -20.97 -11.99
CA VAL A 205 -13.55 -20.38 -10.66
C VAL A 205 -14.13 -21.40 -9.68
N GLY A 206 -13.51 -21.55 -8.51
CA GLY A 206 -13.94 -22.47 -7.46
C GLY A 206 -13.59 -23.94 -7.69
N ALA A 207 -13.06 -24.33 -8.86
CA ALA A 207 -12.77 -25.74 -9.19
C ALA A 207 -11.76 -26.40 -8.25
N HIS A 208 -10.83 -25.63 -7.70
CA HIS A 208 -9.81 -26.13 -6.76
C HIS A 208 -10.33 -26.38 -5.34
N GLY A 209 -11.48 -25.80 -4.95
CA GLY A 209 -12.08 -25.99 -3.62
C GLY A 209 -11.22 -25.45 -2.45
N LEU A 210 -10.36 -24.46 -2.70
CA LEU A 210 -9.46 -23.90 -1.71
C LEU A 210 -9.88 -22.49 -1.33
N ILE A 211 -9.65 -22.10 -0.06
CA ILE A 211 -9.65 -20.70 0.40
C ILE A 211 -8.30 -20.45 1.08
N ALA A 212 -7.66 -19.32 0.74
CA ALA A 212 -6.46 -18.84 1.41
C ALA A 212 -6.71 -17.50 2.11
N LEU A 213 -5.96 -17.26 3.20
CA LEU A 213 -5.84 -15.95 3.85
C LEU A 213 -4.48 -15.35 3.50
N ASP A 214 -4.48 -14.15 2.96
CA ASP A 214 -3.31 -13.41 2.47
C ASP A 214 -2.45 -12.79 3.59
N TRP A 215 -2.25 -13.52 4.70
CA TRP A 215 -1.63 -12.99 5.91
C TRP A 215 -0.23 -13.54 6.17
N GLU A 216 0.52 -13.97 5.16
CA GLU A 216 1.90 -14.45 5.28
C GLU A 216 2.82 -13.38 5.90
N GLY A 217 2.51 -12.11 5.71
CA GLY A 217 3.14 -10.95 6.34
C GLY A 217 2.33 -10.30 7.47
N GLY A 218 1.31 -10.98 8.02
CA GLY A 218 0.30 -10.41 8.93
C GLY A 218 -0.80 -9.67 8.17
N ASN A 219 -1.83 -9.19 8.88
CA ASN A 219 -2.90 -8.39 8.31
C ASN A 219 -2.69 -6.90 8.64
N ARG A 220 -2.39 -6.08 7.61
CA ARG A 220 -2.18 -4.63 7.75
C ARG A 220 -3.52 -3.89 7.85
N SER A 221 -4.47 -4.22 6.98
CA SER A 221 -5.85 -3.76 6.96
C SER A 221 -6.77 -4.94 6.67
N VAL A 222 -7.84 -5.13 7.41
CA VAL A 222 -8.52 -4.24 8.33
C VAL A 222 -8.26 -4.60 9.81
N LEU A 223 -7.53 -5.69 10.11
CA LEU A 223 -7.33 -6.20 11.48
C LEU A 223 -6.18 -5.52 12.22
N VAL A 224 -5.23 -4.92 11.48
CA VAL A 224 -4.04 -4.24 12.03
C VAL A 224 -3.25 -5.14 12.99
N ASP A 225 -3.05 -6.40 12.60
CA ASP A 225 -2.30 -7.36 13.43
C ASP A 225 -1.21 -8.11 12.63
N GLY A 226 0.04 -7.71 12.84
CA GLY A 226 1.22 -8.36 12.26
C GLY A 226 1.57 -9.72 12.87
N ARG A 227 0.81 -10.20 13.86
CA ARG A 227 1.03 -11.53 14.48
C ARG A 227 0.20 -12.63 13.82
N LEU A 228 -0.78 -12.26 13.01
CA LEU A 228 -1.54 -13.20 12.18
C LEU A 228 -0.63 -13.81 11.11
N SER A 229 -1.03 -14.94 10.58
CA SER A 229 -0.29 -15.68 9.56
C SER A 229 -1.22 -16.25 8.50
N GLY A 230 -0.69 -16.49 7.29
CA GLY A 230 -1.42 -17.11 6.19
C GLY A 230 -1.98 -18.49 6.56
N ALA A 231 -3.05 -18.87 5.90
CA ALA A 231 -3.65 -20.19 6.01
C ALA A 231 -4.25 -20.61 4.65
N ILE A 232 -4.24 -21.89 4.36
CA ILE A 232 -4.90 -22.48 3.19
C ILE A 232 -5.80 -23.62 3.69
N VAL A 233 -7.08 -23.56 3.36
CA VAL A 233 -8.08 -24.55 3.73
C VAL A 233 -8.59 -25.25 2.49
N GLY A 234 -8.90 -26.54 2.57
CA GLY A 234 -9.45 -27.35 1.46
C GLY A 234 -8.45 -28.26 0.76
N LEU A 235 -7.16 -28.31 1.19
CA LEU A 235 -6.14 -29.17 0.59
C LEU A 235 -6.53 -30.67 0.64
N THR A 236 -6.33 -31.35 -0.48
CA THR A 236 -6.49 -32.81 -0.63
C THR A 236 -5.23 -33.41 -1.24
N LEU A 237 -5.14 -34.73 -1.32
CA LEU A 237 -4.03 -35.42 -1.98
C LEU A 237 -4.00 -35.19 -3.50
N ALA A 238 -5.07 -34.72 -4.10
CA ALA A 238 -5.16 -34.39 -5.51
C ALA A 238 -4.80 -32.91 -5.80
N THR A 239 -4.67 -32.07 -4.78
CA THR A 239 -4.38 -30.63 -4.95
C THR A 239 -3.02 -30.42 -5.59
N THR A 240 -2.97 -29.63 -6.64
CA THR A 240 -1.77 -29.31 -7.42
C THR A 240 -1.21 -27.93 -7.10
N ALA A 241 0.06 -27.68 -7.43
CA ALA A 241 0.68 -26.37 -7.22
C ALA A 241 -0.02 -25.22 -7.97
N PRO A 242 -0.49 -25.34 -9.22
CA PRO A 242 -1.29 -24.31 -9.88
C PRO A 242 -2.62 -23.98 -9.19
N GLU A 243 -3.26 -24.95 -8.55
CA GLU A 243 -4.49 -24.71 -7.78
C GLU A 243 -4.22 -23.92 -6.50
N VAL A 244 -3.16 -24.28 -5.77
CA VAL A 244 -2.72 -23.49 -4.61
C VAL A 244 -2.31 -22.07 -5.03
N TYR A 245 -1.57 -21.94 -6.13
CA TYR A 245 -1.17 -20.64 -6.65
C TYR A 245 -2.38 -19.76 -6.98
N ARG A 246 -3.41 -20.32 -7.63
CA ARG A 246 -4.66 -19.61 -7.90
C ARG A 246 -5.35 -19.15 -6.62
N ALA A 247 -5.48 -20.01 -5.61
CA ALA A 247 -6.07 -19.65 -4.33
C ALA A 247 -5.31 -18.49 -3.65
N LEU A 248 -3.98 -18.41 -3.81
CA LEU A 248 -3.17 -17.29 -3.32
C LEU A 248 -3.42 -16.00 -4.11
N LEU A 249 -3.59 -16.07 -5.45
CA LEU A 249 -4.00 -14.90 -6.23
C LEU A 249 -5.37 -14.37 -5.76
N GLU A 250 -6.34 -15.26 -5.61
CA GLU A 250 -7.70 -14.95 -5.18
C GLU A 250 -7.75 -14.36 -3.77
N SER A 251 -6.91 -14.87 -2.83
CA SER A 251 -6.87 -14.37 -1.45
C SER A 251 -6.51 -12.89 -1.38
N THR A 252 -5.59 -12.43 -2.22
CA THR A 252 -5.21 -11.01 -2.26
C THR A 252 -6.32 -10.13 -2.82
N ALA A 253 -7.11 -10.64 -3.75
CA ALA A 253 -8.30 -9.95 -4.26
C ALA A 253 -9.42 -9.90 -3.20
N PHE A 254 -9.63 -10.99 -2.43
CA PHE A 254 -10.55 -11.00 -1.30
C PHE A 254 -10.15 -10.00 -0.21
N GLY A 255 -8.86 -9.92 0.13
CA GLY A 255 -8.35 -8.90 1.05
C GLY A 255 -8.61 -7.48 0.57
N THR A 256 -8.43 -7.20 -0.73
CA THR A 256 -8.80 -5.90 -1.34
C THR A 256 -10.31 -5.64 -1.24
N ARG A 257 -11.16 -6.63 -1.53
CA ARG A 257 -12.62 -6.51 -1.40
C ARG A 257 -13.01 -6.21 0.05
N MET A 258 -12.40 -6.87 1.05
CA MET A 258 -12.63 -6.62 2.47
C MET A 258 -12.30 -5.17 2.85
N ILE A 259 -11.21 -4.62 2.32
CA ILE A 259 -10.86 -3.20 2.51
C ILE A 259 -11.94 -2.30 1.90
N MET A 260 -12.37 -2.56 0.66
CA MET A 260 -13.37 -1.76 -0.04
C MET A 260 -14.74 -1.80 0.67
N ASP A 261 -15.15 -2.97 1.16
CA ASP A 261 -16.40 -3.15 1.91
C ASP A 261 -16.33 -2.36 3.23
N THR A 262 -15.19 -2.41 3.94
CA THR A 262 -14.98 -1.62 5.16
C THR A 262 -15.08 -0.11 4.92
N PHE A 263 -14.55 0.39 3.80
CA PHE A 263 -14.73 1.78 3.38
C PHE A 263 -16.20 2.10 3.11
N ALA A 264 -16.91 1.24 2.38
CA ALA A 264 -18.32 1.44 2.04
C ALA A 264 -19.20 1.45 3.30
N ASP A 265 -18.99 0.52 4.21
CA ASP A 265 -19.71 0.42 5.48
C ASP A 265 -19.48 1.64 6.40
N SER A 266 -18.33 2.31 6.22
CA SER A 266 -17.99 3.54 6.94
C SER A 266 -18.45 4.82 6.24
N GLY A 267 -19.25 4.72 5.17
CA GLY A 267 -19.78 5.87 4.42
C GLY A 267 -18.80 6.51 3.43
N VAL A 268 -17.68 5.85 3.11
CA VAL A 268 -16.68 6.33 2.15
C VAL A 268 -16.57 5.35 0.97
N PRO A 269 -17.59 5.25 0.10
CA PRO A 269 -17.64 4.22 -0.93
C PRO A 269 -16.56 4.42 -1.99
N VAL A 270 -15.93 3.33 -2.42
CA VAL A 270 -15.05 3.31 -3.59
C VAL A 270 -15.92 3.36 -4.84
N THR A 271 -15.80 4.42 -5.63
CA THR A 271 -16.59 4.62 -6.87
C THR A 271 -15.80 4.28 -8.14
N GLU A 272 -14.47 4.41 -8.11
CA GLU A 272 -13.55 4.04 -9.19
C GLU A 272 -12.34 3.30 -8.58
N LEU A 273 -11.99 2.14 -9.15
CA LEU A 273 -10.78 1.39 -8.75
C LEU A 273 -9.74 1.46 -9.87
N VAL A 274 -8.60 2.04 -9.55
CA VAL A 274 -7.45 2.14 -10.46
C VAL A 274 -6.31 1.30 -9.90
N VAL A 275 -5.70 0.49 -10.75
CA VAL A 275 -4.54 -0.31 -10.39
C VAL A 275 -3.25 0.26 -10.97
N ALA A 276 -2.18 0.20 -10.23
CA ALA A 276 -0.84 0.65 -10.58
C ALA A 276 0.21 -0.34 -10.08
N GLY A 277 1.43 -0.26 -10.58
CA GLY A 277 2.56 -1.06 -10.12
C GLY A 277 2.82 -2.32 -10.95
N GLY A 278 3.83 -3.09 -10.55
CA GLY A 278 4.37 -4.18 -11.35
C GLY A 278 3.43 -5.35 -11.60
N LEU A 279 2.47 -5.60 -10.69
CA LEU A 279 1.52 -6.71 -10.80
C LEU A 279 0.42 -6.48 -11.85
N THR A 280 0.24 -5.25 -12.33
CA THR A 280 -0.71 -4.97 -13.45
C THR A 280 -0.34 -5.67 -14.75
N LYS A 281 0.89 -6.21 -14.86
CA LYS A 281 1.35 -7.00 -16.02
C LYS A 281 0.74 -8.41 -16.07
N SER A 282 0.17 -8.91 -14.97
CA SER A 282 -0.56 -10.19 -14.94
C SER A 282 -2.04 -9.96 -15.25
N ALA A 283 -2.43 -10.15 -16.51
CA ALA A 283 -3.82 -10.04 -16.93
C ALA A 283 -4.77 -11.01 -16.17
N PRO A 284 -4.38 -12.28 -15.88
CA PRO A 284 -5.20 -13.17 -15.07
C PRO A 284 -5.45 -12.62 -13.66
N LEU A 285 -4.44 -12.06 -12.99
CA LEU A 285 -4.59 -11.44 -11.68
C LEU A 285 -5.56 -10.26 -11.73
N MET A 286 -5.39 -9.38 -12.71
CA MET A 286 -6.26 -8.21 -12.87
C MET A 286 -7.72 -8.61 -13.12
N GLN A 287 -7.96 -9.66 -13.92
CA GLN A 287 -9.31 -10.17 -14.14
C GLN A 287 -9.92 -10.75 -12.84
N ILE A 288 -9.13 -11.50 -12.04
CA ILE A 288 -9.56 -11.97 -10.71
C ILE A 288 -9.99 -10.79 -9.83
N TYR A 289 -9.20 -9.71 -9.80
CA TYR A 289 -9.56 -8.52 -9.02
C TYR A 289 -10.86 -7.87 -9.52
N ALA A 290 -11.06 -7.76 -10.84
CA ALA A 290 -12.32 -7.22 -11.41
C ALA A 290 -13.53 -8.08 -10.99
N ASP A 291 -13.41 -9.40 -11.15
CA ASP A 291 -14.48 -10.35 -10.84
C ASP A 291 -14.81 -10.38 -9.34
N VAL A 292 -13.77 -10.47 -8.47
CA VAL A 292 -13.91 -10.51 -7.02
C VAL A 292 -14.50 -9.22 -6.47
N THR A 293 -14.06 -8.07 -6.95
CA THR A 293 -14.54 -6.76 -6.47
C THR A 293 -15.83 -6.32 -7.12
N ARG A 294 -16.30 -7.04 -8.15
CA ARG A 294 -17.46 -6.68 -9.01
C ARG A 294 -17.35 -5.28 -9.59
N ARG A 295 -16.14 -4.83 -9.88
CA ARG A 295 -15.89 -3.48 -10.40
C ARG A 295 -14.99 -3.51 -11.62
N PRO A 296 -15.26 -2.65 -12.60
CA PRO A 296 -14.28 -2.40 -13.65
C PRO A 296 -12.96 -1.93 -13.04
N LEU A 297 -11.85 -2.44 -13.57
CA LEU A 297 -10.52 -1.94 -13.22
C LEU A 297 -10.01 -1.02 -14.32
N SER A 298 -9.65 0.20 -13.94
CA SER A 298 -8.85 1.09 -14.74
C SER A 298 -7.37 0.88 -14.42
N VAL A 299 -6.49 1.05 -15.39
CA VAL A 299 -5.04 0.88 -15.21
C VAL A 299 -4.35 2.22 -15.37
N ILE A 300 -3.38 2.54 -14.52
CA ILE A 300 -2.55 3.73 -14.70
C ILE A 300 -1.82 3.66 -16.05
N GLY A 301 -1.95 4.70 -16.87
CA GLY A 301 -1.34 4.75 -18.21
C GLY A 301 0.16 5.08 -18.21
N SER A 302 0.82 5.07 -17.05
CA SER A 302 2.24 5.32 -16.88
C SER A 302 2.89 4.18 -16.13
N GLU A 303 3.94 3.58 -16.70
CA GLU A 303 4.76 2.58 -15.98
C GLU A 303 5.55 3.19 -14.81
N GLN A 304 5.70 4.51 -14.77
CA GLN A 304 6.43 5.27 -13.76
C GLN A 304 5.48 6.22 -13.01
N GLY A 305 4.44 5.66 -12.39
CA GLY A 305 3.42 6.40 -11.65
C GLY A 305 4.00 7.41 -10.64
N PRO A 306 4.90 7.00 -9.73
CA PRO A 306 5.50 7.93 -8.77
C PRO A 306 6.29 9.08 -9.42
N ALA A 307 7.02 8.80 -10.50
CA ALA A 307 7.79 9.83 -11.22
C ALA A 307 6.85 10.83 -11.93
N LEU A 308 5.78 10.34 -12.56
CA LEU A 308 4.76 11.22 -13.18
C LEU A 308 4.05 12.06 -12.13
N GLY A 309 3.68 11.47 -11.00
CA GLY A 309 3.07 12.20 -9.88
C GLY A 309 4.01 13.27 -9.31
N SER A 310 5.29 12.97 -9.16
CA SER A 310 6.32 13.95 -8.77
C SER A 310 6.43 15.08 -9.79
N ALA A 311 6.39 14.79 -11.09
CA ALA A 311 6.39 15.80 -12.14
C ALA A 311 5.14 16.70 -12.10
N ILE A 312 3.97 16.14 -11.76
CA ILE A 312 2.72 16.90 -11.55
C ILE A 312 2.90 17.90 -10.41
N HIS A 313 3.43 17.47 -9.26
CA HIS A 313 3.70 18.37 -8.13
C HIS A 313 4.76 19.44 -8.50
N ALA A 314 5.79 19.06 -9.23
CA ALA A 314 6.80 20.01 -9.70
C ALA A 314 6.23 21.05 -10.67
N ALA A 315 5.31 20.67 -11.56
CA ALA A 315 4.63 21.59 -12.47
C ALA A 315 3.78 22.64 -11.72
N VAL A 316 3.11 22.22 -10.64
CA VAL A 316 2.37 23.14 -9.75
C VAL A 316 3.35 24.06 -9.01
N ALA A 317 4.41 23.53 -8.42
CA ALA A 317 5.42 24.32 -7.71
C ALA A 317 6.13 25.35 -8.63
N ALA A 318 6.22 25.05 -9.94
CA ALA A 318 6.76 25.94 -10.96
C ALA A 318 5.74 26.97 -11.46
N GLY A 319 4.46 26.90 -11.05
CA GLY A 319 3.40 27.81 -11.47
C GLY A 319 2.81 27.49 -12.86
N ALA A 320 3.09 26.31 -13.43
CA ALA A 320 2.50 25.89 -14.70
C ALA A 320 1.01 25.52 -14.59
N TYR A 321 0.58 25.11 -13.39
CA TYR A 321 -0.81 24.84 -13.05
C TYR A 321 -1.17 25.45 -11.69
N PRO A 322 -2.45 25.81 -11.47
CA PRO A 322 -2.87 26.44 -10.22
C PRO A 322 -2.82 25.50 -9.01
N ASP A 323 -3.07 24.21 -9.22
CA ASP A 323 -3.13 23.17 -8.18
C ASP A 323 -2.88 21.76 -8.75
N VAL A 324 -2.75 20.78 -7.86
CA VAL A 324 -2.50 19.38 -8.22
C VAL A 324 -3.66 18.75 -9.00
N PRO A 325 -4.96 18.99 -8.64
CA PRO A 325 -6.08 18.50 -9.45
C PRO A 325 -6.06 18.99 -10.91
N ALA A 326 -5.81 20.27 -11.14
CA ALA A 326 -5.73 20.83 -12.49
C ALA A 326 -4.56 20.23 -13.30
N ALA A 327 -3.40 20.07 -12.68
CA ALA A 327 -2.25 19.45 -13.31
C ALA A 327 -2.51 17.94 -13.59
N ALA A 328 -3.10 17.21 -12.65
CA ALA A 328 -3.43 15.80 -12.79
C ALA A 328 -4.44 15.54 -13.93
N ALA A 329 -5.42 16.44 -14.12
CA ALA A 329 -6.40 16.32 -15.19
C ALA A 329 -5.77 16.39 -16.60
N VAL A 330 -4.62 17.07 -16.74
CA VAL A 330 -3.91 17.25 -18.02
C VAL A 330 -2.73 16.28 -18.18
N MET A 331 -1.94 16.09 -17.13
CA MET A 331 -0.70 15.32 -17.17
C MET A 331 -0.90 13.85 -16.80
N GLY A 332 -1.86 13.57 -15.91
CA GLY A 332 -2.17 12.21 -15.47
C GLY A 332 -2.70 11.35 -16.61
N ARG A 333 -2.44 10.05 -16.55
CA ARG A 333 -2.81 9.09 -17.60
C ARG A 333 -3.48 7.88 -16.99
N ILE A 334 -4.63 7.51 -17.57
CA ILE A 334 -5.41 6.37 -17.14
C ILE A 334 -6.04 5.69 -18.35
N ASP A 335 -5.91 4.38 -18.43
CA ASP A 335 -6.64 3.52 -19.32
C ASP A 335 -7.87 3.01 -18.56
N ARG A 336 -9.06 3.48 -18.96
CA ARG A 336 -10.28 3.23 -18.20
C ARG A 336 -10.87 1.88 -18.53
N ASP A 337 -11.41 1.23 -17.49
CA ASP A 337 -12.26 0.03 -17.59
C ASP A 337 -11.63 -1.08 -18.44
N VAL A 338 -10.31 -1.27 -18.31
CA VAL A 338 -9.53 -2.25 -19.07
C VAL A 338 -10.00 -3.67 -18.80
N TYR A 339 -10.36 -3.96 -17.52
CA TYR A 339 -10.90 -5.25 -17.10
C TYR A 339 -12.33 -5.05 -16.62
N GLN A 340 -13.25 -5.78 -17.23
CA GLN A 340 -14.66 -5.80 -16.84
C GLN A 340 -14.95 -7.04 -16.02
N PRO A 341 -15.75 -6.95 -14.94
CA PRO A 341 -16.15 -8.13 -14.19
C PRO A 341 -17.05 -9.02 -15.03
N ASP A 342 -16.76 -10.32 -15.07
CA ASP A 342 -17.65 -11.34 -15.62
C ASP A 342 -18.68 -11.74 -14.55
N ALA A 343 -19.96 -11.53 -14.83
CA ALA A 343 -21.04 -11.74 -13.87
C ALA A 343 -21.12 -13.19 -13.36
N ALA A 344 -20.91 -14.18 -14.24
CA ALA A 344 -21.01 -15.58 -13.86
C ALA A 344 -19.82 -16.01 -12.98
N ARG A 345 -18.61 -15.50 -13.27
CA ARG A 345 -17.42 -15.71 -12.43
C ARG A 345 -17.57 -14.99 -11.09
N ALA A 346 -18.06 -13.77 -11.10
CA ALA A 346 -18.26 -12.96 -9.91
C ALA A 346 -19.30 -13.59 -8.94
N ASP A 347 -20.33 -14.26 -9.45
CA ASP A 347 -21.31 -14.97 -8.61
C ASP A 347 -20.65 -16.12 -7.83
N VAL A 348 -19.75 -16.90 -8.44
CA VAL A 348 -18.99 -17.93 -7.75
C VAL A 348 -17.98 -17.31 -6.76
N TYR A 349 -17.37 -16.17 -7.13
CA TYR A 349 -16.48 -15.45 -6.20
C TYR A 349 -17.22 -14.88 -4.98
N ASP A 350 -18.51 -14.55 -5.08
CA ASP A 350 -19.28 -14.15 -3.90
C ASP A 350 -19.44 -15.29 -2.90
N GLU A 351 -19.67 -16.53 -3.39
CA GLU A 351 -19.71 -17.70 -2.52
C GLU A 351 -18.37 -17.95 -1.83
N LEU A 352 -17.26 -17.89 -2.59
CA LEU A 352 -15.91 -18.06 -2.05
C LEU A 352 -15.55 -16.91 -1.08
N TYR A 353 -15.93 -15.68 -1.39
CA TYR A 353 -15.70 -14.53 -0.50
C TYR A 353 -16.47 -14.66 0.82
N ALA A 354 -17.67 -15.21 0.80
CA ALA A 354 -18.39 -15.50 2.05
C ALA A 354 -17.63 -16.47 2.95
N GLU A 355 -16.97 -17.50 2.39
CA GLU A 355 -16.11 -18.41 3.15
C GLU A 355 -14.80 -17.72 3.61
N TYR A 356 -14.21 -16.86 2.76
CA TYR A 356 -13.06 -16.04 3.17
C TYR A 356 -13.41 -15.17 4.38
N VAL A 357 -14.55 -14.47 4.37
CA VAL A 357 -15.01 -13.63 5.51
C VAL A 357 -15.19 -14.46 6.78
N ARG A 358 -15.75 -15.68 6.70
CA ARG A 358 -15.87 -16.58 7.85
C ARG A 358 -14.52 -16.94 8.46
N LEU A 359 -13.55 -17.30 7.61
CA LEU A 359 -12.19 -17.63 8.08
C LEU A 359 -11.46 -16.40 8.61
N HIS A 360 -11.63 -15.25 7.94
CA HIS A 360 -11.08 -13.98 8.37
C HIS A 360 -11.55 -13.63 9.79
N ASP A 361 -12.85 -13.71 10.06
CA ASP A 361 -13.40 -13.38 11.37
C ASP A 361 -13.02 -14.45 12.41
N TYR A 362 -13.07 -15.72 12.06
CA TYR A 362 -12.72 -16.82 12.95
C TYR A 362 -11.29 -16.73 13.49
N PHE A 363 -10.31 -16.42 12.63
CA PHE A 363 -8.91 -16.28 13.05
C PHE A 363 -8.54 -14.86 13.46
N GLY A 364 -9.11 -13.85 12.82
CA GLY A 364 -8.67 -12.45 12.96
C GLY A 364 -9.40 -11.65 14.03
N ARG A 365 -10.67 -12.00 14.34
CA ARG A 365 -11.47 -11.25 15.33
C ARG A 365 -11.54 -11.92 16.71
N GLY A 366 -10.60 -12.83 16.99
CA GLY A 366 -10.42 -13.38 18.34
C GLY A 366 -11.23 -14.63 18.68
N GLU A 367 -12.00 -15.19 17.75
CA GLU A 367 -12.74 -16.44 17.98
C GLU A 367 -11.80 -17.64 18.16
N ASN A 368 -10.67 -17.65 17.43
CA ASN A 368 -9.63 -18.67 17.56
C ASN A 368 -8.22 -18.08 17.68
N GLN A 369 -7.51 -18.48 18.73
CA GLN A 369 -6.16 -17.98 19.06
C GLN A 369 -5.01 -18.88 18.53
N VAL A 370 -5.29 -19.81 17.60
CA VAL A 370 -4.28 -20.79 17.16
C VAL A 370 -3.05 -20.15 16.55
N MET A 371 -3.19 -19.10 15.73
CA MET A 371 -2.06 -18.41 15.09
C MET A 371 -1.11 -17.79 16.11
N TYR A 372 -1.63 -17.13 17.13
CA TYR A 372 -0.84 -16.55 18.22
C TYR A 372 -0.14 -17.63 19.06
N ARG A 373 -0.82 -18.75 19.34
CA ARG A 373 -0.23 -19.86 20.09
C ARG A 373 0.91 -20.53 19.31
N LEU A 374 0.74 -20.75 18.01
CA LEU A 374 1.79 -21.31 17.15
C LEU A 374 3.02 -20.39 17.09
N ARG A 375 2.79 -19.08 16.95
CA ARG A 375 3.87 -18.09 16.99
C ARG A 375 4.62 -18.12 18.33
N ALA A 376 3.91 -18.11 19.44
CA ALA A 376 4.52 -18.19 20.78
C ALA A 376 5.32 -19.50 20.99
N ILE A 377 4.85 -20.64 20.44
CA ILE A 377 5.60 -21.91 20.48
C ILE A 377 6.89 -21.79 19.69
N ARG A 378 6.83 -21.26 18.48
CA ARG A 378 7.99 -21.03 17.61
C ARG A 378 9.03 -20.14 18.30
N ASP A 379 8.59 -19.00 18.85
CA ASP A 379 9.48 -18.00 19.45
C ASP A 379 10.20 -18.57 20.68
N ARG A 380 9.50 -19.36 21.53
CA ARG A 380 10.11 -20.10 22.63
C ARG A 380 11.14 -21.14 22.17
N ALA A 381 10.86 -21.85 21.07
CA ALA A 381 11.79 -22.85 20.55
C ALA A 381 13.10 -22.22 20.04
N TRP A 382 12.99 -21.05 19.38
CA TRP A 382 14.17 -20.29 18.94
C TRP A 382 14.98 -19.72 20.10
N ALA A 383 14.32 -19.10 21.10
CA ALA A 383 14.98 -18.58 22.30
C ALA A 383 15.72 -19.69 23.06
N ALA A 384 15.13 -20.88 23.21
CA ALA A 384 15.80 -22.02 23.83
C ALA A 384 17.05 -22.49 23.04
N ARG A 385 17.02 -22.43 21.70
CA ARG A 385 18.16 -22.75 20.85
C ARG A 385 19.28 -21.72 20.96
N GLU A 386 18.94 -20.44 21.04
CA GLU A 386 19.94 -19.36 21.23
C GLU A 386 20.60 -19.43 22.59
N ALA A 387 19.84 -19.71 23.66
CA ALA A 387 20.37 -19.88 25.00
C ALA A 387 21.28 -21.12 25.18
N ALA A 388 21.17 -22.10 24.26
CA ALA A 388 22.00 -23.32 24.25
C ALA A 388 23.29 -23.18 23.40
N ARG A 389 23.53 -22.05 22.76
CA ARG A 389 24.74 -21.70 21.99
C ARG A 389 25.69 -20.84 22.82
#